data_db24c69ff3b8dbafc3f8764f4e58c90b
#
_entry.id   db24c69ff3b8dbafc3f8764f4e58c90b
#
_cell.length_a   1.000
_cell.length_b   1.000
_cell.length_c   1.000
_cell.angle_alpha   90.00
_cell.angle_beta   90.00
_cell.angle_gamma   90.00
#
_symmetry.space_group_name_H-M   'P 1'
#
loop_
_entity.id
_entity.type
_entity.pdbx_description
1 polymer ?
#
loop_
_entity_poly.entity_id
_entity_poly.type
_entity_poly.pdbx_seq_one_letter_code
_entity_poly.pdbx_strand_id
1 'polypeptide(L)'
;MKFKSIISTITLLCLLSLASCVYNKKTSLEAFKQDVYTPEYATGFKILGAKNAQSTLIQVSNPWQGAKNVTMSYFISRNGELPPTGFTGPTIPAGAQRIVCMSSSYIAMLDALGQMNRIVAVSGINYIANPYILA
;
A
#
# COMPACT_ATOMS: atom_id res chain seq x y z
N MET A 1 -45.32 33.87 -3.22
CA MET A 1 -45.17 32.39 -2.95
C MET A 1 -43.90 31.75 -3.52
N LYS A 2 -43.36 32.22 -4.67
CA LYS A 2 -42.17 31.57 -5.31
C LYS A 2 -40.87 31.76 -4.53
N PHE A 3 -40.66 32.85 -3.79
CA PHE A 3 -39.41 33.15 -3.08
C PHE A 3 -39.18 32.22 -1.86
N LYS A 4 -40.26 31.88 -1.14
CA LYS A 4 -40.14 30.92 0.01
C LYS A 4 -39.80 29.50 -0.44
N SER A 5 -40.25 29.10 -1.63
CA SER A 5 -39.94 27.79 -2.21
C SER A 5 -38.48 27.68 -2.63
N ILE A 6 -37.88 28.76 -3.17
CA ILE A 6 -36.47 28.78 -3.59
C ILE A 6 -35.54 28.72 -2.36
N ILE A 7 -35.85 29.42 -1.28
CA ILE A 7 -35.07 29.36 -0.03
C ILE A 7 -35.13 27.97 0.57
N SER A 8 -36.28 27.32 0.58
CA SER A 8 -36.46 25.95 1.09
C SER A 8 -35.65 24.92 0.30
N THR A 9 -35.59 25.04 -1.03
CA THR A 9 -34.79 24.13 -1.87
C THR A 9 -33.28 24.35 -1.71
N ILE A 10 -32.82 25.58 -1.54
CA ILE A 10 -31.40 25.88 -1.30
C ILE A 10 -30.96 25.34 0.07
N THR A 11 -31.82 25.50 1.10
CA THR A 11 -31.50 24.98 2.45
C THR A 11 -31.45 23.44 2.46
N LEU A 12 -32.33 22.76 1.75
CA LEU A 12 -32.33 21.32 1.59
C LEU A 12 -31.08 20.82 0.85
N LEU A 13 -30.62 21.54 -0.16
CA LEU A 13 -29.41 21.20 -0.94
C LEU A 13 -28.12 21.38 -0.09
N CYS A 14 -28.07 22.42 0.75
CA CYS A 14 -26.96 22.63 1.69
C CYS A 14 -26.90 21.56 2.79
N LEU A 15 -28.04 21.07 3.28
CA LEU A 15 -28.09 19.99 4.28
C LEU A 15 -27.61 18.64 3.72
N LEU A 16 -27.84 18.37 2.45
CA LEU A 16 -27.35 17.17 1.77
C LEU A 16 -25.82 17.17 1.54
N SER A 17 -25.19 18.34 1.42
CA SER A 17 -23.73 18.44 1.24
C SER A 17 -22.93 18.21 2.53
N LEU A 18 -23.53 18.29 3.71
CA LEU A 18 -22.88 18.06 4.99
C LEU A 18 -22.78 16.58 5.40
N ALA A 19 -23.47 15.68 4.69
CA ALA A 19 -23.47 14.24 4.99
C ALA A 19 -22.27 13.47 4.44
N SER A 20 -21.32 14.12 3.76
CA SER A 20 -20.14 13.49 3.16
C SER A 20 -18.91 13.49 4.08
N CYS A 21 -19.09 13.30 5.38
CA CYS A 21 -17.98 12.89 6.22
C CYS A 21 -17.70 11.40 5.96
N VAL A 22 -16.74 11.12 5.10
CA VAL A 22 -16.13 9.79 5.01
C VAL A 22 -15.43 9.52 6.34
N TYR A 23 -16.14 8.86 7.24
CA TYR A 23 -15.58 8.39 8.51
C TYR A 23 -14.61 7.25 8.19
N ASN A 24 -13.33 7.58 8.08
CA ASN A 24 -12.24 6.61 7.92
C ASN A 24 -12.06 5.82 9.22
N LYS A 25 -12.89 4.79 9.41
CA LYS A 25 -12.82 3.90 10.56
C LYS A 25 -11.48 3.16 10.52
N LYS A 26 -10.56 3.50 11.43
CA LYS A 26 -9.33 2.74 11.62
C LYS A 26 -9.67 1.29 11.95
N THR A 27 -9.17 0.38 11.15
CA THR A 27 -9.27 -1.06 11.40
C THR A 27 -8.34 -1.44 12.56
N SER A 28 -8.73 -2.38 13.40
CA SER A 28 -7.84 -2.94 14.45
C SER A 28 -6.73 -3.77 13.80
N LEU A 29 -5.53 -3.75 14.37
CA LEU A 29 -4.43 -4.61 13.92
C LEU A 29 -4.81 -6.11 13.99
N GLU A 30 -5.57 -6.49 14.99
CA GLU A 30 -6.06 -7.87 15.16
C GLU A 30 -7.03 -8.34 14.08
N ALA A 31 -7.60 -7.42 13.30
CA ALA A 31 -8.49 -7.77 12.19
C ALA A 31 -7.73 -8.32 10.97
N PHE A 32 -6.41 -8.06 10.87
CA PHE A 32 -5.56 -8.56 9.79
C PHE A 32 -5.12 -9.99 10.06
N LYS A 33 -6.02 -10.94 9.84
CA LYS A 33 -5.81 -12.39 10.10
C LYS A 33 -6.01 -13.26 8.87
N GLN A 34 -6.58 -12.71 7.80
CA GLN A 34 -6.87 -13.46 6.59
C GLN A 34 -5.64 -13.50 5.69
N ASP A 35 -5.13 -14.69 5.37
CA ASP A 35 -4.09 -14.83 4.36
C ASP A 35 -4.67 -14.41 3.00
N VAL A 36 -4.13 -13.35 2.42
CA VAL A 36 -4.51 -12.84 1.08
C VAL A 36 -3.79 -13.62 -0.01
N TYR A 37 -2.61 -14.11 0.31
CA TYR A 37 -1.76 -14.87 -0.59
C TYR A 37 -0.94 -15.88 0.20
N THR A 38 -0.95 -17.13 -0.23
CA THR A 38 -0.09 -18.18 0.30
C THR A 38 1.03 -18.45 -0.69
N PRO A 39 2.29 -18.12 -0.38
CA PRO A 39 3.42 -18.40 -1.25
C PRO A 39 3.60 -19.90 -1.47
N GLU A 40 3.85 -20.31 -2.70
CA GLU A 40 4.09 -21.71 -3.04
C GLU A 40 5.52 -22.13 -2.69
N TYR A 41 6.50 -21.27 -2.95
CA TYR A 41 7.93 -21.59 -2.80
C TYR A 41 8.63 -20.74 -1.74
N ALA A 42 8.21 -19.50 -1.56
CA ALA A 42 8.86 -18.60 -0.62
C ALA A 42 8.34 -18.79 0.81
N THR A 43 9.24 -18.76 1.77
CA THR A 43 8.93 -18.83 3.20
C THR A 43 9.37 -17.57 3.92
N GLY A 44 8.96 -17.39 5.17
CA GLY A 44 9.42 -16.27 6.00
C GLY A 44 8.63 -14.97 5.80
N PHE A 45 7.54 -14.95 5.03
CA PHE A 45 6.63 -13.81 5.00
C PHE A 45 5.17 -14.23 4.90
N LYS A 46 4.28 -13.32 5.31
CA LYS A 46 2.82 -13.44 5.18
C LYS A 46 2.24 -12.14 4.63
N ILE A 47 1.17 -12.25 3.84
CA ILE A 47 0.39 -11.11 3.38
C ILE A 47 -1.02 -11.27 3.95
N LEU A 48 -1.36 -10.41 4.91
CA LEU A 48 -2.58 -10.48 5.69
C LEU A 48 -3.55 -9.38 5.26
N GLY A 49 -4.81 -9.73 5.15
CA GLY A 49 -5.92 -8.82 4.91
C GLY A 49 -6.89 -8.80 6.08
N ALA A 50 -7.82 -7.85 6.03
CA ALA A 50 -8.95 -7.74 6.93
C ALA A 50 -10.26 -7.62 6.14
N LYS A 51 -11.35 -8.18 6.64
CA LYS A 51 -12.64 -8.28 5.94
C LYS A 51 -13.17 -6.95 5.39
N ASN A 52 -12.87 -5.84 6.05
CA ASN A 52 -13.39 -4.51 5.71
C ASN A 52 -12.26 -3.53 5.33
N ALA A 53 -11.09 -4.03 4.90
CA ALA A 53 -9.97 -3.22 4.44
C ALA A 53 -9.53 -3.68 3.04
N GLN A 54 -9.13 -2.74 2.21
CA GLN A 54 -8.48 -3.01 0.92
C GLN A 54 -6.96 -3.07 1.06
N SER A 55 -6.44 -2.45 2.11
CA SER A 55 -5.04 -2.46 2.49
C SER A 55 -4.61 -3.82 3.03
N THR A 56 -3.33 -4.11 2.97
CA THR A 56 -2.74 -5.36 3.43
C THR A 56 -1.60 -5.11 4.41
N LEU A 57 -1.40 -6.06 5.31
CA LEU A 57 -0.28 -6.09 6.22
C LEU A 57 0.70 -7.17 5.75
N ILE A 58 1.93 -6.78 5.44
CA ILE A 58 3.02 -7.72 5.14
C ILE A 58 3.82 -7.93 6.41
N GLN A 59 4.01 -9.19 6.81
CA GLN A 59 4.87 -9.58 7.91
C GLN A 59 6.04 -10.40 7.38
N VAL A 60 7.26 -10.01 7.70
CA VAL A 60 8.49 -10.70 7.31
C VAL A 60 9.16 -11.20 8.58
N SER A 61 9.34 -12.51 8.67
CA SER A 61 9.98 -13.17 9.80
C SER A 61 11.46 -13.42 9.49
N ASN A 62 12.33 -13.07 10.45
CA ASN A 62 13.77 -13.26 10.35
C ASN A 62 14.36 -12.70 9.03
N PRO A 63 14.22 -11.37 8.77
CA PRO A 63 14.44 -10.76 7.45
C PRO A 63 15.90 -10.73 6.97
N TRP A 64 16.86 -11.13 7.80
CA TRP A 64 18.28 -11.24 7.41
C TRP A 64 18.91 -12.51 7.98
N GLN A 65 20.04 -12.89 7.42
CA GLN A 65 20.78 -14.06 7.86
C GLN A 65 21.19 -13.96 9.35
N GLY A 66 20.86 -14.99 10.12
CA GLY A 66 21.12 -15.04 11.56
C GLY A 66 20.08 -14.35 12.44
N ALA A 67 19.09 -13.70 11.87
CA ALA A 67 17.95 -13.17 12.65
C ALA A 67 17.17 -14.32 13.31
N LYS A 68 16.82 -14.14 14.58
CA LYS A 68 16.00 -15.09 15.34
C LYS A 68 14.90 -14.33 16.07
N ASN A 69 13.67 -14.79 15.90
CA ASN A 69 12.47 -14.20 16.55
C ASN A 69 12.27 -12.70 16.21
N VAL A 70 12.71 -12.27 15.03
CA VAL A 70 12.48 -10.92 14.52
C VAL A 70 11.33 -10.95 13.54
N THR A 71 10.35 -10.07 13.72
CA THR A 71 9.26 -9.86 12.76
C THR A 71 9.22 -8.38 12.39
N MET A 72 9.32 -8.09 11.11
CA MET A 72 9.09 -6.76 10.55
C MET A 72 7.71 -6.72 9.89
N SER A 73 6.98 -5.65 10.12
CA SER A 73 5.64 -5.49 9.56
C SER A 73 5.55 -4.21 8.75
N TYR A 74 4.89 -4.29 7.60
CA TYR A 74 4.68 -3.20 6.65
C TYR A 74 3.19 -3.10 6.33
N PHE A 75 2.62 -1.91 6.42
CA PHE A 75 1.25 -1.66 6.03
C PHE A 75 1.21 -1.10 4.60
N ILE A 76 0.60 -1.83 3.67
CA ILE A 76 0.43 -1.40 2.29
C ILE A 76 -0.93 -0.71 2.18
N SER A 77 -0.91 0.61 2.23
CA SER A 77 -2.11 1.44 2.21
C SER A 77 -2.70 1.51 0.79
N ARG A 78 -3.98 1.19 0.67
CA ARG A 78 -4.79 1.37 -0.55
C ARG A 78 -5.89 2.38 -0.29
N ASN A 79 -6.23 3.17 -1.32
CA ASN A 79 -7.31 4.16 -1.28
C ASN A 79 -7.26 5.13 -0.07
N GLY A 80 -6.06 5.45 0.40
CA GLY A 80 -5.87 6.36 1.53
C GLY A 80 -6.25 5.78 2.89
N GLU A 81 -6.46 4.46 3.00
CA GLU A 81 -6.72 3.83 4.29
C GLU A 81 -5.56 4.08 5.25
N LEU A 82 -5.91 4.42 6.48
CA LEU A 82 -4.95 4.66 7.55
C LEU A 82 -4.45 3.33 8.13
N PRO A 83 -3.19 3.29 8.63
CA PRO A 83 -2.69 2.10 9.32
C PRO A 83 -3.58 1.76 10.53
N PRO A 84 -3.69 0.46 10.85
CA PRO A 84 -4.52 0.00 11.96
C PRO A 84 -4.04 0.59 13.30
N THR A 85 -4.97 0.70 14.24
CA THR A 85 -4.64 1.18 15.59
C THR A 85 -3.61 0.26 16.24
N GLY A 86 -2.55 0.85 16.80
CA GLY A 86 -1.44 0.13 17.42
C GLY A 86 -0.35 -0.33 16.44
N PHE A 87 -0.49 -0.05 15.15
CA PHE A 87 0.57 -0.34 14.17
C PHE A 87 1.67 0.73 14.25
N THR A 88 2.93 0.28 14.35
CA THR A 88 4.12 1.14 14.48
C THR A 88 5.11 0.97 13.32
N GLY A 89 4.86 0.07 12.39
CA GLY A 89 5.71 -0.18 11.23
C GLY A 89 5.57 0.87 10.13
N PRO A 90 6.39 0.78 9.08
CA PRO A 90 6.29 1.65 7.92
C PRO A 90 4.94 1.48 7.19
N THR A 91 4.36 2.60 6.76
CA THR A 91 3.19 2.63 5.86
C THR A 91 3.66 2.99 4.46
N ILE A 92 3.33 2.14 3.49
CA ILE A 92 3.73 2.27 2.09
C ILE A 92 2.46 2.42 1.25
N PRO A 93 2.30 3.52 0.50
CA PRO A 93 1.18 3.64 -0.44
C PRO A 93 1.27 2.55 -1.52
N ALA A 94 0.16 1.87 -1.80
CA ALA A 94 0.10 0.90 -2.90
C ALA A 94 0.26 1.62 -4.25
N GLY A 95 0.85 0.93 -5.22
CA GLY A 95 0.98 1.45 -6.57
C GLY A 95 2.06 2.51 -6.73
N ALA A 96 3.22 2.34 -6.08
CA ALA A 96 4.38 3.21 -6.27
C ALA A 96 4.68 3.42 -7.77
N GLN A 97 4.72 4.69 -8.19
CA GLN A 97 4.96 5.08 -9.59
C GLN A 97 6.42 5.43 -9.87
N ARG A 98 7.20 5.68 -8.83
CA ARG A 98 8.61 6.08 -8.93
C ARG A 98 9.43 5.22 -7.98
N ILE A 99 10.34 4.43 -8.53
CA ILE A 99 11.12 3.45 -7.79
C ILE A 99 12.61 3.73 -8.03
N VAL A 100 13.37 3.79 -6.95
CA VAL A 100 14.84 3.82 -6.99
C VAL A 100 15.35 2.41 -6.70
N CYS A 101 16.11 1.82 -7.64
CA CYS A 101 16.66 0.49 -7.48
C CYS A 101 18.10 0.56 -6.97
N MET A 102 18.34 0.07 -5.76
CA MET A 102 19.65 0.05 -5.13
C MET A 102 20.45 -1.23 -5.45
N SER A 103 19.89 -2.14 -6.25
CA SER A 103 20.53 -3.38 -6.68
C SER A 103 20.01 -3.80 -8.04
N SER A 104 20.88 -4.41 -8.87
CA SER A 104 20.52 -5.03 -10.16
C SER A 104 19.46 -6.15 -9.99
N SER A 105 19.42 -6.83 -8.86
CA SER A 105 18.41 -7.85 -8.56
C SER A 105 17.00 -7.25 -8.51
N TYR A 106 16.83 -6.05 -7.99
CA TYR A 106 15.53 -5.36 -7.96
C TYR A 106 15.06 -4.95 -9.34
N ILE A 107 16.01 -4.58 -10.22
CA ILE A 107 15.72 -4.29 -11.64
C ILE A 107 15.19 -5.53 -12.32
N ALA A 108 15.84 -6.69 -12.14
CA ALA A 108 15.39 -7.95 -12.71
C ALA A 108 14.00 -8.37 -12.21
N MET A 109 13.68 -8.13 -10.94
CA MET A 109 12.35 -8.38 -10.39
C MET A 109 11.29 -7.46 -11.02
N LEU A 110 11.60 -6.18 -11.20
CA LEU A 110 10.68 -5.21 -11.83
C LEU A 110 10.49 -5.51 -13.32
N ASP A 111 11.52 -5.98 -14.00
CA ASP A 111 11.45 -6.43 -15.39
C ASP A 111 10.50 -7.63 -15.52
N ALA A 112 10.70 -8.65 -14.70
CA ALA A 112 9.81 -9.83 -14.64
C ALA A 112 8.35 -9.47 -14.34
N LEU A 113 8.11 -8.37 -13.61
CA LEU A 113 6.78 -7.85 -13.32
C LEU A 113 6.24 -6.88 -14.39
N GLY A 114 7.00 -6.57 -15.45
CA GLY A 114 6.63 -5.59 -16.47
C GLY A 114 6.53 -4.14 -15.91
N GLN A 115 7.34 -3.80 -14.89
CA GLN A 115 7.27 -2.52 -14.19
C GLN A 115 8.52 -1.64 -14.37
N MET A 116 9.28 -1.87 -15.44
CA MET A 116 10.52 -1.14 -15.73
C MET A 116 10.30 0.37 -15.87
N ASN A 117 9.17 0.79 -16.43
CA ASN A 117 8.77 2.19 -16.60
C ASN A 117 8.60 2.97 -15.29
N ARG A 118 8.60 2.29 -14.16
CA ARG A 118 8.53 2.91 -12.82
C ARG A 118 9.91 3.21 -12.23
N ILE A 119 10.98 2.69 -12.82
CA ILE A 119 12.34 2.95 -12.36
C ILE A 119 12.74 4.36 -12.77
N VAL A 120 13.08 5.19 -11.80
CA VAL A 120 13.49 6.60 -12.01
C VAL A 120 14.95 6.84 -11.67
N ALA A 121 15.59 5.92 -10.96
CA ALA A 121 17.02 5.97 -10.68
C ALA A 121 17.55 4.59 -10.26
N VAL A 122 18.83 4.39 -10.43
CA VAL A 122 19.57 3.21 -10.01
C VAL A 122 20.84 3.63 -9.24
N SER A 123 21.32 2.80 -8.31
CA SER A 123 22.50 3.12 -7.49
C SER A 123 23.84 3.09 -8.27
N GLY A 124 23.85 2.43 -9.43
CA GLY A 124 25.02 2.36 -10.31
C GLY A 124 24.71 1.51 -11.53
N ILE A 125 25.34 1.85 -12.66
CA ILE A 125 25.10 1.19 -13.96
C ILE A 125 26.08 0.06 -14.25
N ASN A 126 27.21 -0.02 -13.54
CA ASN A 126 28.31 -0.93 -13.87
C ASN A 126 27.96 -2.41 -13.81
N TYR A 127 26.89 -2.77 -13.06
CA TYR A 127 26.42 -4.15 -12.90
C TYR A 127 25.04 -4.38 -13.48
N ILE A 128 24.58 -3.45 -14.32
CA ILE A 128 23.25 -3.53 -14.95
C ILE A 128 23.48 -3.92 -16.42
N ALA A 129 22.91 -5.06 -16.81
CA ALA A 129 22.92 -5.53 -18.19
C ALA A 129 21.60 -5.28 -18.94
N ASN A 130 20.58 -4.73 -18.25
CA ASN A 130 19.27 -4.52 -18.84
C ASN A 130 19.31 -3.34 -19.83
N PRO A 131 18.98 -3.57 -21.12
CA PRO A 131 19.10 -2.55 -22.16
C PRO A 131 18.15 -1.37 -21.96
N TYR A 132 17.00 -1.55 -21.30
CA TYR A 132 16.06 -0.47 -21.00
C TYR A 132 16.66 0.59 -20.06
N ILE A 133 17.55 0.18 -19.15
CA ILE A 133 18.21 1.10 -18.20
C ILE A 133 19.44 1.78 -18.84
N LEU A 134 20.07 1.11 -19.81
CA LEU A 134 21.30 1.57 -20.45
C LEU A 134 21.06 2.47 -21.67
N ALA A 135 19.83 2.58 -22.14
CA ALA A 135 19.39 3.43 -23.25
C ALA A 135 19.18 4.88 -22.80
#